data_babdbde75e0e675106e37a4b830a0171
#
_entry.id   babdbde75e0e675106e37a4b830a0171
#
_cell.length_a   1.000
_cell.length_b   1.000
_cell.length_c   1.000
_cell.angle_alpha   90.00
_cell.angle_beta   90.00
_cell.angle_gamma   90.00
#
_symmetry.space_group_name_H-M   'P 1'
#
loop_
_entity.id
_entity.type
_entity.pdbx_description
1 polymer ?
#
loop_
_entity_poly.entity_id
_entity_poly.type
_entity_poly.pdbx_seq_one_letter_code
_entity_poly.pdbx_strand_id
1 'polypeptide(L)'
;MPTSSESGLDLLVDTSVAIALVVSDHAHHMATFDAVADRRLGLAGHAAFETFSVLTRLPPPARRTAVAVARILASNFPGTRFLSPPAATGLLDRLASHGVAGGSVYDALVGATAAEHDLPLVTRDRRALETYRRLGVRVGLLA
;
A
#
# COMPACT_ATOMS: atom_id res chain seq x y z
N MET A 1 15.44 2.79 24.35
CA MET A 1 14.63 2.87 23.96
C MET A 1 14.04 2.09 23.02
N PRO A 2 13.22 1.74 22.96
CA PRO A 2 12.54 0.86 22.07
C PRO A 2 12.05 1.48 20.81
N THR A 3 12.42 2.69 20.61
CA THR A 3 11.92 3.40 19.46
C THR A 3 12.34 2.76 18.15
N SER A 4 13.54 2.21 18.10
CA SER A 4 13.97 1.58 16.86
C SER A 4 13.17 0.34 16.55
N SER A 5 12.78 -0.44 17.56
CA SER A 5 11.96 -1.60 17.31
C SER A 5 10.52 -1.22 16.95
N GLU A 6 10.03 -0.10 17.49
CA GLU A 6 8.72 0.39 17.11
C GLU A 6 8.69 0.83 15.66
N SER A 7 9.71 1.58 15.23
CA SER A 7 9.77 1.97 13.82
C SER A 7 9.94 0.76 12.91
N GLY A 8 10.61 -0.30 13.38
CA GLY A 8 10.74 -1.55 12.64
C GLY A 8 9.44 -2.31 12.49
N LEU A 9 8.44 -2.05 13.34
CA LEU A 9 7.15 -2.72 13.25
C LEU A 9 6.25 -2.12 12.17
N ASP A 10 6.39 -0.82 11.89
CA ASP A 10 5.53 -0.16 10.92
C ASP A 10 5.95 -0.53 9.50
N LEU A 11 4.95 -0.93 8.70
CA LEU A 11 5.17 -1.37 7.33
C LEU A 11 3.99 -0.91 6.49
N LEU A 12 4.27 -0.26 5.37
CA LEU A 12 3.23 0.12 4.43
C LEU A 12 3.07 -0.96 3.38
N VAL A 13 1.83 -1.13 2.92
CA VAL A 13 1.50 -2.09 1.88
C VAL A 13 0.76 -1.38 0.76
N ASP A 14 0.90 -1.91 -0.45
CA ASP A 14 0.10 -1.44 -1.57
C ASP A 14 -1.15 -2.31 -1.74
N THR A 15 -1.93 -2.01 -2.77
CA THR A 15 -3.20 -2.71 -3.00
C THR A 15 -2.99 -4.20 -3.22
N SER A 16 -1.92 -4.60 -3.92
CA SER A 16 -1.68 -6.02 -4.21
C SER A 16 -1.50 -6.84 -2.94
N VAL A 17 -0.83 -6.28 -1.94
CA VAL A 17 -0.64 -6.93 -0.64
C VAL A 17 -1.92 -6.87 0.18
N ALA A 18 -2.58 -5.72 0.20
CA ALA A 18 -3.80 -5.54 0.99
C ALA A 18 -4.89 -6.52 0.58
N ILE A 19 -5.10 -6.71 -0.72
CA ILE A 19 -6.12 -7.65 -1.22
C ILE A 19 -5.77 -9.08 -0.80
N ALA A 20 -4.52 -9.48 -0.92
CA ALA A 20 -4.09 -10.83 -0.52
C ALA A 20 -4.31 -11.06 0.97
N LEU A 21 -4.19 -10.03 1.80
CA LEU A 21 -4.41 -10.14 3.24
C LEU A 21 -5.88 -10.20 3.62
N VAL A 22 -6.74 -9.44 2.94
CA VAL A 22 -8.14 -9.31 3.30
C VAL A 22 -9.00 -10.43 2.71
N VAL A 23 -8.68 -10.87 1.49
CA VAL A 23 -9.46 -11.90 0.81
C VAL A 23 -8.90 -13.26 1.17
N SER A 24 -9.60 -13.99 2.06
CA SER A 24 -9.07 -15.20 2.68
C SER A 24 -8.86 -16.36 1.68
N ASP A 25 -9.59 -16.38 0.57
CA ASP A 25 -9.40 -17.41 -0.45
C ASP A 25 -8.47 -16.96 -1.59
N HIS A 26 -7.80 -15.83 -1.42
CA HIS A 26 -6.78 -15.39 -2.37
C HIS A 26 -5.64 -16.42 -2.41
N ALA A 27 -5.13 -16.71 -3.62
CA ALA A 27 -4.11 -17.74 -3.81
C ALA A 27 -2.86 -17.49 -2.95
N HIS A 28 -2.56 -16.23 -2.65
CA HIS A 28 -1.37 -15.85 -1.88
C HIS A 28 -1.68 -15.37 -0.47
N HIS A 29 -2.88 -15.66 0.03
CA HIS A 29 -3.30 -15.16 1.35
C HIS A 29 -2.36 -15.61 2.47
N MET A 30 -2.11 -16.91 2.58
CA MET A 30 -1.31 -17.44 3.70
C MET A 30 0.14 -16.97 3.62
N ALA A 31 0.75 -17.02 2.43
CA ALA A 31 2.13 -16.58 2.27
C ALA A 31 2.30 -15.10 2.59
N THR A 32 1.32 -14.28 2.18
CA THR A 32 1.36 -12.85 2.45
C THR A 32 1.16 -12.58 3.94
N PHE A 33 0.20 -13.25 4.55
CA PHE A 33 -0.05 -13.11 5.98
C PHE A 33 1.20 -13.45 6.78
N ASP A 34 1.83 -14.59 6.48
CA ASP A 34 3.02 -15.03 7.21
C ASP A 34 4.17 -14.03 7.08
N ALA A 35 4.29 -13.41 5.91
CA ALA A 35 5.39 -12.47 5.64
C ALA A 35 5.28 -11.20 6.48
N VAL A 36 4.09 -10.80 6.91
CA VAL A 36 3.86 -9.51 7.57
C VAL A 36 3.19 -9.64 8.95
N ALA A 37 3.05 -10.87 9.46
CA ALA A 37 2.21 -11.15 10.63
C ALA A 37 2.61 -10.38 11.89
N ASP A 38 3.89 -10.07 12.06
CA ASP A 38 4.40 -9.40 13.24
C ASP A 38 4.59 -7.89 13.04
N ARG A 39 4.05 -7.34 11.96
CA ARG A 39 4.22 -5.93 11.65
C ARG A 39 2.93 -5.16 11.87
N ARG A 40 3.09 -3.87 12.20
CA ARG A 40 1.96 -2.95 12.24
C ARG A 40 1.77 -2.39 10.83
N LEU A 41 0.66 -2.73 10.21
CA LEU A 41 0.45 -2.45 8.79
C LEU A 41 -0.29 -1.15 8.56
N GLY A 42 0.02 -0.50 7.45
CA GLY A 42 -0.70 0.66 6.96
C GLY A 42 -0.82 0.61 5.45
N LEU A 43 -1.89 1.17 4.93
CA LEU A 43 -2.03 1.35 3.49
C LEU A 43 -1.28 2.61 3.08
N ALA A 44 -0.59 2.53 1.94
CA ALA A 44 0.19 3.66 1.44
C ALA A 44 -0.70 4.54 0.57
N GLY A 45 -1.31 5.56 1.18
CA GLY A 45 -2.03 6.61 0.48
C GLY A 45 -3.11 6.10 -0.46
N HIS A 46 -2.90 6.29 -1.75
CA HIS A 46 -3.87 5.91 -2.79
C HIS A 46 -4.29 4.43 -2.71
N ALA A 47 -3.42 3.57 -2.18
CA ALA A 47 -3.74 2.15 -2.01
C ALA A 47 -4.96 1.94 -1.11
N ALA A 48 -5.24 2.85 -0.18
CA ALA A 48 -6.43 2.76 0.67
C ALA A 48 -7.70 2.86 -0.19
N PHE A 49 -7.73 3.80 -1.12
CA PHE A 49 -8.89 4.00 -1.99
C PHE A 49 -9.03 2.89 -3.01
N GLU A 50 -7.92 2.43 -3.59
CA GLU A 50 -7.96 1.31 -4.52
C GLU A 50 -8.45 0.04 -3.85
N THR A 51 -7.96 -0.24 -2.66
CA THR A 51 -8.40 -1.43 -1.90
C THR A 51 -9.88 -1.35 -1.59
N PHE A 52 -10.35 -0.18 -1.16
CA PHE A 52 -11.77 0.06 -0.93
C PHE A 52 -12.57 -0.24 -2.20
N SER A 53 -12.13 0.29 -3.32
CA SER A 53 -12.80 0.10 -4.61
C SER A 53 -12.88 -1.39 -4.99
N VAL A 54 -11.76 -2.10 -4.88
CA VAL A 54 -11.72 -3.52 -5.25
C VAL A 54 -12.66 -4.34 -4.37
N LEU A 55 -12.62 -4.15 -3.05
CA LEU A 55 -13.41 -4.98 -2.12
C LEU A 55 -14.90 -4.74 -2.26
N THR A 56 -15.31 -3.54 -2.67
CA THR A 56 -16.72 -3.22 -2.85
C THR A 56 -17.28 -3.65 -4.20
N ARG A 57 -16.41 -4.08 -5.14
CA ARG A 57 -16.85 -4.51 -6.48
C ARG A 57 -16.45 -5.93 -6.82
N LEU A 58 -16.00 -6.72 -5.85
CA LEU A 58 -15.73 -8.14 -6.09
C LEU A 58 -17.01 -8.86 -6.50
N PRO A 59 -16.89 -9.94 -7.30
CA PRO A 59 -18.07 -10.76 -7.59
C PRO A 59 -18.64 -11.38 -6.32
N PRO A 60 -19.98 -11.53 -6.22
CA PRO A 60 -20.54 -12.26 -5.10
C PRO A 60 -20.03 -13.71 -5.10
N PRO A 61 -19.88 -14.35 -3.93
CA PRO A 61 -20.22 -13.87 -2.59
C PRO A 61 -19.11 -13.09 -1.90
N ALA A 62 -17.99 -12.85 -2.58
CA ALA A 62 -16.84 -12.20 -1.96
C ALA A 62 -17.02 -10.70 -1.74
N ARG A 63 -17.98 -10.09 -2.45
CA ARG A 63 -18.22 -8.65 -2.37
C ARG A 63 -18.63 -8.24 -0.95
N ARG A 64 -18.08 -7.13 -0.50
CA ARG A 64 -18.36 -6.57 0.81
C ARG A 64 -19.10 -5.25 0.69
N THR A 65 -19.88 -4.89 1.72
CA THR A 65 -20.53 -3.59 1.77
C THR A 65 -19.50 -2.49 2.07
N ALA A 66 -19.81 -1.26 1.68
CA ALA A 66 -18.92 -0.14 1.94
C ALA A 66 -18.62 0.02 3.43
N VAL A 67 -19.63 -0.17 4.30
CA VAL A 67 -19.44 -0.05 5.75
C VAL A 67 -18.50 -1.13 6.26
N ALA A 68 -18.66 -2.37 5.77
CA ALA A 68 -17.78 -3.47 6.18
C ALA A 68 -16.35 -3.22 5.74
N VAL A 69 -16.16 -2.73 4.51
CA VAL A 69 -14.81 -2.44 4.01
C VAL A 69 -14.14 -1.35 4.85
N ALA A 70 -14.86 -0.28 5.16
CA ALA A 70 -14.28 0.78 5.99
C ALA A 70 -13.77 0.23 7.33
N ARG A 71 -14.52 -0.67 7.95
CA ARG A 71 -14.13 -1.30 9.21
C ARG A 71 -12.92 -2.21 9.05
N ILE A 72 -12.89 -2.99 7.97
CA ILE A 72 -11.78 -3.89 7.68
C ILE A 72 -10.49 -3.09 7.51
N LEU A 73 -10.54 -2.00 6.74
CA LEU A 73 -9.35 -1.21 6.51
C LEU A 73 -8.86 -0.52 7.79
N ALA A 74 -9.77 -0.02 8.60
CA ALA A 74 -9.40 0.62 9.85
C ALA A 74 -8.78 -0.38 10.84
N SER A 75 -9.33 -1.59 10.90
CA SER A 75 -8.88 -2.61 11.86
C SER A 75 -7.55 -3.23 11.45
N ASN A 76 -7.38 -3.53 10.17
CA ASN A 76 -6.22 -4.28 9.71
C ASN A 76 -5.04 -3.39 9.34
N PHE A 77 -5.29 -2.12 9.04
CA PHE A 77 -4.25 -1.19 8.59
C PHE A 77 -4.26 0.08 9.43
N PRO A 78 -4.00 -0.05 10.75
CA PRO A 78 -4.04 1.13 11.63
C PRO A 78 -2.92 2.14 11.36
N GLY A 79 -1.86 1.71 10.70
CA GLY A 79 -0.73 2.57 10.35
C GLY A 79 -0.83 3.28 9.02
N THR A 80 -2.03 3.35 8.43
CA THR A 80 -2.23 4.00 7.13
C THR A 80 -1.74 5.44 7.13
N ARG A 81 -1.07 5.83 6.04
CA ARG A 81 -0.51 7.16 5.83
C ARG A 81 -0.99 7.72 4.51
N PHE A 82 -1.06 9.06 4.44
CA PHE A 82 -1.43 9.77 3.21
C PHE A 82 -0.38 10.83 2.91
N LEU A 83 -0.28 11.19 1.63
CA LEU A 83 0.58 12.30 1.23
C LEU A 83 0.10 13.60 1.85
N SER A 84 1.03 14.41 2.33
CA SER A 84 0.73 15.77 2.72
C SER A 84 0.40 16.60 1.46
N PRO A 85 -0.37 17.68 1.60
CA PRO A 85 -0.63 18.54 0.44
C PRO A 85 0.62 19.06 -0.26
N PRO A 86 1.66 19.53 0.47
CA PRO A 86 2.89 19.95 -0.22
C PRO A 86 3.58 18.82 -0.99
N ALA A 87 3.62 17.62 -0.40
CA ALA A 87 4.25 16.47 -1.07
C ALA A 87 3.45 16.07 -2.31
N ALA A 88 2.12 16.12 -2.24
CA ALA A 88 1.27 15.81 -3.39
C ALA A 88 1.49 16.80 -4.52
N THR A 89 1.57 18.09 -4.20
CA THR A 89 1.85 19.12 -5.21
C THR A 89 3.22 18.92 -5.84
N GLY A 90 4.25 18.67 -5.01
CA GLY A 90 5.59 18.42 -5.51
C GLY A 90 5.70 17.17 -6.37
N LEU A 91 4.87 16.17 -6.08
CA LEU A 91 4.86 14.95 -6.87
C LEU A 91 4.45 15.21 -8.31
N LEU A 92 3.50 16.11 -8.56
CA LEU A 92 3.08 16.44 -9.91
C LEU A 92 4.27 16.89 -10.77
N ASP A 93 5.15 17.72 -10.22
CA ASP A 93 6.34 18.15 -10.93
C ASP A 93 7.30 16.99 -11.18
N ARG A 94 7.44 16.11 -10.19
CA ARG A 94 8.36 14.96 -10.27
C ARG A 94 7.89 13.92 -11.28
N LEU A 95 6.59 13.76 -11.45
CA LEU A 95 6.05 12.82 -12.42
C LEU A 95 6.58 13.13 -13.83
N ALA A 96 6.55 14.39 -14.21
CA ALA A 96 7.05 14.79 -15.53
C ALA A 96 8.54 14.53 -15.65
N SER A 97 9.33 14.91 -14.64
CA SER A 97 10.78 14.77 -14.72
C SER A 97 11.24 13.31 -14.65
N HIS A 98 10.45 12.43 -14.04
CA HIS A 98 10.79 10.99 -13.96
C HIS A 98 10.17 10.18 -15.09
N GLY A 99 9.44 10.82 -16.00
CA GLY A 99 8.81 10.13 -17.11
C GLY A 99 7.70 9.17 -16.69
N VAL A 100 7.03 9.46 -15.59
CA VAL A 100 5.92 8.64 -15.10
C VAL A 100 4.63 9.12 -15.76
N ALA A 101 3.89 8.18 -16.35
CA ALA A 101 2.66 8.52 -17.08
C ALA A 101 1.65 7.39 -16.99
N GLY A 102 0.40 7.70 -17.32
CA GLY A 102 -0.69 6.70 -17.36
C GLY A 102 -0.90 6.05 -16.02
N GLY A 103 -1.12 4.74 -16.01
CA GLY A 103 -1.41 3.98 -14.79
C GLY A 103 -0.32 4.01 -13.75
N SER A 104 0.93 4.22 -14.16
CA SER A 104 2.05 4.31 -13.24
C SER A 104 1.95 5.51 -12.29
N VAL A 105 1.11 6.49 -12.62
CA VAL A 105 0.86 7.64 -11.72
C VAL A 105 0.28 7.16 -10.38
N TYR A 106 -0.58 6.15 -10.41
CA TYR A 106 -1.18 5.65 -9.16
C TYR A 106 -0.16 4.90 -8.32
N ASP A 107 0.76 4.16 -8.94
CA ASP A 107 1.89 3.56 -8.23
C ASP A 107 2.78 4.65 -7.64
N ALA A 108 2.98 5.74 -8.37
CA ALA A 108 3.77 6.86 -7.87
C ALA A 108 3.14 7.49 -6.63
N LEU A 109 1.81 7.60 -6.58
CA LEU A 109 1.12 8.10 -5.39
C LEU A 109 1.39 7.21 -4.18
N VAL A 110 1.35 5.91 -4.39
CA VAL A 110 1.63 4.93 -3.33
C VAL A 110 3.09 5.06 -2.87
N GLY A 111 4.01 5.03 -3.82
CA GLY A 111 5.44 5.10 -3.50
C GLY A 111 5.84 6.40 -2.83
N ALA A 112 5.30 7.53 -3.31
CA ALA A 112 5.61 8.82 -2.73
C ALA A 112 5.14 8.93 -1.28
N THR A 113 4.03 8.27 -0.93
CA THR A 113 3.55 8.24 0.44
C THR A 113 4.56 7.54 1.34
N ALA A 114 5.05 6.38 0.91
CA ALA A 114 6.06 5.65 1.70
C ALA A 114 7.34 6.47 1.84
N ALA A 115 7.77 7.13 0.77
CA ALA A 115 8.98 7.94 0.80
C ALA A 115 8.83 9.14 1.75
N GLU A 116 7.70 9.82 1.72
CA GLU A 116 7.48 10.98 2.59
C GLU A 116 7.53 10.60 4.06
N HIS A 117 6.94 9.45 4.40
CA HIS A 117 6.87 9.01 5.79
C HIS A 117 8.08 8.16 6.21
N ASP A 118 9.02 7.95 5.27
CA ASP A 118 10.25 7.17 5.51
C ASP A 118 9.94 5.78 6.08
N LEU A 119 8.97 5.12 5.49
CA LEU A 119 8.56 3.78 5.88
C LEU A 119 8.80 2.79 4.75
N PRO A 120 9.14 1.54 5.09
CA PRO A 120 9.27 0.52 4.05
C PRO A 120 7.90 0.18 3.46
N LEU A 121 7.93 -0.24 2.20
CA LEU A 121 6.74 -0.63 1.45
C LEU A 121 6.93 -2.05 0.92
N VAL A 122 5.91 -2.87 1.02
CA VAL A 122 5.93 -4.18 0.37
C VAL A 122 4.85 -4.23 -0.71
N THR A 123 5.16 -4.96 -1.77
CA THR A 123 4.28 -5.14 -2.91
C THR A 123 4.33 -6.59 -3.39
N ARG A 124 3.30 -7.03 -4.05
CA ARG A 124 3.31 -8.28 -4.80
C ARG A 124 3.31 -8.02 -6.31
N ASP A 125 3.26 -6.74 -6.71
CA ASP A 125 3.21 -6.35 -8.11
C ASP A 125 4.61 -6.01 -8.62
N ARG A 126 5.19 -6.96 -9.34
CA ARG A 126 6.54 -6.80 -9.90
C ARG A 126 6.62 -5.60 -10.84
N ARG A 127 5.52 -5.26 -11.51
CA ARG A 127 5.53 -4.15 -12.47
C ARG A 127 5.65 -2.78 -11.79
N ALA A 128 5.24 -2.68 -10.52
CA ALA A 128 5.31 -1.42 -9.78
C ALA A 128 6.71 -1.13 -9.22
N LEU A 129 7.59 -2.13 -9.16
CA LEU A 129 8.89 -2.00 -8.49
C LEU A 129 9.72 -0.85 -9.04
N GLU A 130 9.76 -0.69 -10.36
CA GLU A 130 10.60 0.35 -10.96
C GLU A 130 10.13 1.74 -10.57
N THR A 131 8.81 1.97 -10.59
CA THR A 131 8.24 3.25 -10.18
C THR A 131 8.57 3.52 -8.72
N TYR A 132 8.40 2.54 -7.85
CA TYR A 132 8.71 2.72 -6.43
C TYR A 132 10.19 3.05 -6.22
N ARG A 133 11.08 2.34 -6.91
CA ARG A 133 12.52 2.58 -6.80
C ARG A 133 12.92 3.96 -7.27
N ARG A 134 12.31 4.45 -8.34
CA ARG A 134 12.58 5.79 -8.86
C ARG A 134 12.24 6.89 -7.86
N LEU A 135 11.31 6.61 -6.97
CA LEU A 135 10.89 7.57 -5.94
C LEU A 135 11.67 7.44 -4.64
N GLY A 136 12.67 6.55 -4.62
CA GLY A 136 13.52 6.38 -3.44
C GLY A 136 12.89 5.56 -2.33
N VAL A 137 11.90 4.73 -2.65
CA VAL A 137 11.19 3.92 -1.67
C VAL A 137 12.00 2.67 -1.33
N ARG A 138 12.06 2.34 -0.05
CA ARG A 138 12.59 1.06 0.39
C ARG A 138 11.52 0.00 0.18
N VAL A 139 11.54 -0.65 -0.99
CA VAL A 139 10.47 -1.57 -1.39
C VAL A 139 10.95 -3.01 -1.35
N GLY A 140 10.10 -3.89 -0.83
CA GLY A 140 10.29 -5.33 -0.87
C GLY A 140 9.22 -6.00 -1.71
N LEU A 141 9.60 -6.98 -2.51
CA LEU A 141 8.66 -7.77 -3.30
C LEU A 141 8.35 -9.06 -2.55
N LEU A 142 7.08 -9.31 -2.31
CA LEU A 142 6.63 -10.57 -1.73
C LEU A 142 6.41 -11.58 -2.86
N ALA A 143 6.94 -12.78 -2.68
CA ALA A 143 6.87 -13.83 -3.69
C ALA A 143 5.46 -14.42 -3.79
#